data_932e3cbd2f3181b342980694a5e93f51
#
_entry.id   932e3cbd2f3181b342980694a5e93f51
#
_cell.length_a   1.000
_cell.length_b   1.000
_cell.length_c   1.000
_cell.angle_alpha   90.00
_cell.angle_beta   90.00
_cell.angle_gamma   90.00
#
_symmetry.space_group_name_H-M   'P 1'
#
loop_
_entity.id
_entity.type
_entity.pdbx_description
1 polymer ?
#
loop_
_entity_poly.entity_id
_entity_poly.type
_entity_poly.pdbx_seq_one_letter_code
_entity_poly.pdbx_strand_id
1 'polypeptide(L)'
;MKFKVLGSGGCTSIPRATCSCRVCKEAREKGTPYSRFGCSLFIEDINLLIDTPEDINIALNKFDIKSIDNVLYSHWHPDHTLGMRVFEQIKINWCELSVGIKNKKPINVFGLDYVIEDIRSIKNKFGPYVENYEKNYNLIKINVVDRELNINDIKITIIPVSNKISSVFVFEQKDKKVIYAPCNVKPFPDEDLFNNANLLIIGNTITSEVAKDNFIIDNYNEMRKHLFVMNEIVELKKQYNVNKVIITHLDEDWGLSYDDYLKKAKNYDNIEFAYDGLNIEI
;
A
#
# COMPACT_ATOMS: atom_id res chain seq x y z
N MET A 1 8.61 12.56 9.98
CA MET A 1 8.44 11.67 8.81
C MET A 1 7.26 12.17 7.98
N LYS A 2 7.44 12.24 6.66
CA LYS A 2 6.42 12.71 5.73
C LYS A 2 5.95 11.58 4.83
N PHE A 3 4.67 11.28 4.89
CA PHE A 3 4.03 10.24 4.10
C PHE A 3 3.02 10.88 3.15
N LYS A 4 2.90 10.29 1.97
CA LYS A 4 1.85 10.65 1.01
C LYS A 4 1.13 9.38 0.56
N VAL A 5 -0.18 9.33 0.72
CA VAL A 5 -1.01 8.25 0.18
C VAL A 5 -1.14 8.49 -1.32
N LEU A 6 -0.48 7.67 -2.13
CA LEU A 6 -0.58 7.78 -3.59
C LEU A 6 -1.85 7.09 -4.10
N GLY A 7 -2.23 5.99 -3.49
CA GLY A 7 -3.46 5.29 -3.75
C GLY A 7 -4.08 4.74 -2.47
N SER A 8 -5.37 4.97 -2.30
CA SER A 8 -6.15 4.57 -1.13
C SER A 8 -7.22 3.52 -1.44
N GLY A 9 -7.31 3.09 -2.70
CA GLY A 9 -8.22 2.05 -3.16
C GLY A 9 -7.82 0.66 -2.71
N GLY A 10 -8.74 -0.27 -2.78
CA GLY A 10 -8.54 -1.67 -2.44
C GLY A 10 -8.09 -2.51 -3.65
N CYS A 11 -8.53 -3.76 -3.70
CA CYS A 11 -8.16 -4.69 -4.79
C CYS A 11 -8.62 -4.22 -6.18
N THR A 12 -9.51 -3.24 -6.25
CA THR A 12 -9.90 -2.57 -7.49
C THR A 12 -9.84 -1.06 -7.32
N SER A 13 -9.26 -0.38 -8.29
CA SER A 13 -9.28 1.09 -8.33
C SER A 13 -10.71 1.64 -8.41
N ILE A 14 -10.93 2.86 -7.92
CA ILE A 14 -12.19 3.58 -8.04
C ILE A 14 -11.98 4.79 -8.97
N PRO A 15 -12.72 4.91 -10.08
CA PRO A 15 -13.84 4.09 -10.55
C PRO A 15 -13.39 2.72 -11.09
N ARG A 16 -14.10 1.67 -10.72
CA ARG A 16 -13.89 0.31 -11.25
C ARG A 16 -14.24 0.30 -12.75
N ALA A 17 -13.43 -0.43 -13.53
CA ALA A 17 -13.66 -0.57 -14.98
C ALA A 17 -15.07 -1.10 -15.27
N THR A 18 -15.74 -0.50 -16.25
CA THR A 18 -17.11 -0.83 -16.70
C THR A 18 -18.23 -0.67 -15.65
N CYS A 19 -17.91 -0.37 -14.38
CA CYS A 19 -18.91 -0.17 -13.33
C CYS A 19 -19.67 1.14 -13.50
N SER A 20 -20.99 1.10 -13.33
CA SER A 20 -21.89 2.26 -13.41
C SER A 20 -22.62 2.58 -12.10
N CYS A 21 -22.16 2.04 -10.98
CA CYS A 21 -22.72 2.33 -9.66
C CYS A 21 -22.53 3.82 -9.27
N ARG A 22 -23.22 4.25 -8.22
CA ARG A 22 -23.15 5.62 -7.71
C ARG A 22 -21.71 6.08 -7.46
N VAL A 23 -20.93 5.27 -6.73
CA VAL A 23 -19.54 5.60 -6.34
C VAL A 23 -18.65 5.76 -7.57
N CYS A 24 -18.75 4.84 -8.53
CA CYS A 24 -17.94 4.89 -9.75
C CYS A 24 -18.33 6.03 -10.69
N LYS A 25 -19.62 6.38 -10.77
CA LYS A 25 -20.07 7.58 -11.52
C LYS A 25 -19.53 8.85 -10.89
N GLU A 26 -19.72 9.00 -9.58
CA GLU A 26 -19.24 10.16 -8.84
C GLU A 26 -17.72 10.33 -8.95
N ALA A 27 -16.97 9.22 -8.87
CA ALA A 27 -15.52 9.23 -9.04
C ALA A 27 -15.08 9.69 -10.43
N ARG A 28 -15.78 9.29 -11.50
CA ARG A 28 -15.49 9.77 -12.87
C ARG A 28 -15.78 11.24 -13.06
N GLU A 29 -16.83 11.74 -12.43
CA GLU A 29 -17.26 13.13 -12.56
C GLU A 29 -16.37 14.08 -11.75
N LYS A 30 -16.03 13.70 -10.52
CA LYS A 30 -15.35 14.57 -9.55
C LYS A 30 -13.83 14.36 -9.47
N GLY A 31 -13.34 13.17 -9.88
CA GLY A 31 -11.91 12.83 -9.71
C GLY A 31 -11.51 12.68 -8.23
N THR A 32 -10.27 12.96 -7.90
CA THR A 32 -9.75 12.93 -6.51
C THR A 32 -10.42 14.04 -5.67
N PRO A 33 -10.87 13.75 -4.44
CA PRO A 33 -10.61 12.54 -3.62
C PRO A 33 -11.65 11.42 -3.76
N TYR A 34 -12.58 11.51 -4.71
CA TYR A 34 -13.60 10.48 -4.94
C TYR A 34 -13.07 9.29 -5.74
N SER A 35 -12.14 9.55 -6.68
CA SER A 35 -11.37 8.49 -7.35
C SER A 35 -10.24 8.00 -6.46
N ARG A 36 -9.90 6.69 -6.58
CA ARG A 36 -8.85 6.04 -5.80
C ARG A 36 -8.01 5.14 -6.69
N PHE A 37 -6.70 5.36 -6.67
CA PHE A 37 -5.72 4.44 -7.24
C PHE A 37 -5.52 3.24 -6.32
N GLY A 38 -4.90 2.18 -6.84
CA GLY A 38 -4.49 1.01 -6.07
C GLY A 38 -3.63 1.39 -4.87
N CYS A 39 -3.73 0.59 -3.79
CA CYS A 39 -3.12 0.90 -2.50
C CYS A 39 -1.60 1.06 -2.60
N SER A 40 -1.11 2.27 -2.29
CA SER A 40 0.31 2.58 -2.28
C SER A 40 0.63 3.80 -1.41
N LEU A 41 1.81 3.76 -0.76
CA LEU A 41 2.27 4.80 0.15
C LEU A 41 3.67 5.26 -0.25
N PHE A 42 3.92 6.56 -0.19
CA PHE A 42 5.23 7.14 -0.45
C PHE A 42 5.77 7.85 0.79
N ILE A 43 7.02 7.58 1.15
CA ILE A 43 7.73 8.23 2.26
C ILE A 43 8.74 9.19 1.65
N GLU A 44 8.44 10.50 1.76
CA GLU A 44 9.17 11.56 1.06
C GLU A 44 10.62 11.69 1.53
N ASP A 45 10.86 11.57 2.86
CA ASP A 45 12.20 11.78 3.46
C ASP A 45 13.26 10.79 2.93
N ILE A 46 12.85 9.65 2.40
CA ILE A 46 13.74 8.57 1.94
C ILE A 46 13.43 8.09 0.52
N ASN A 47 12.59 8.80 -0.24
CA ASN A 47 12.17 8.42 -1.58
C ASN A 47 11.76 6.94 -1.66
N LEU A 48 11.01 6.46 -0.66
CA LEU A 48 10.55 5.07 -0.55
C LEU A 48 9.10 4.95 -0.99
N LEU A 49 8.85 4.15 -2.01
CA LEU A 49 7.52 3.72 -2.43
C LEU A 49 7.20 2.37 -1.84
N ILE A 50 6.01 2.20 -1.27
CA ILE A 50 5.49 0.90 -0.82
C ILE A 50 4.43 0.44 -1.81
N ASP A 51 4.69 -0.73 -2.38
CA ASP A 51 3.91 -1.40 -3.41
C ASP A 51 3.80 -0.64 -4.76
N THR A 52 3.52 -1.39 -5.80
CA THR A 52 3.39 -0.89 -7.17
C THR A 52 2.12 -1.44 -7.82
N PRO A 53 0.92 -0.91 -7.48
CA PRO A 53 -0.32 -1.26 -8.17
C PRO A 53 -0.26 -0.90 -9.67
N GLU A 54 -1.20 -1.43 -10.48
CA GLU A 54 -1.19 -1.28 -11.93
C GLU A 54 -1.20 0.17 -12.40
N ASP A 55 -1.84 1.05 -11.63
CA ASP A 55 -2.02 2.47 -11.93
C ASP A 55 -0.95 3.38 -11.28
N ILE A 56 0.07 2.80 -10.65
CA ILE A 56 1.12 3.55 -9.94
C ILE A 56 1.80 4.63 -10.80
N ASN A 57 2.02 4.36 -12.08
CA ASN A 57 2.60 5.36 -12.99
C ASN A 57 1.73 6.61 -13.09
N ILE A 58 0.41 6.45 -13.11
CA ILE A 58 -0.54 7.56 -13.16
C ILE A 58 -0.51 8.33 -11.84
N ALA A 59 -0.47 7.61 -10.71
CA ALA A 59 -0.41 8.21 -9.38
C ALA A 59 0.88 9.04 -9.18
N LEU A 60 2.04 8.50 -9.55
CA LEU A 60 3.33 9.21 -9.48
C LEU A 60 3.32 10.51 -10.28
N ASN A 61 2.79 10.48 -11.50
CA ASN A 61 2.66 11.68 -12.34
C ASN A 61 1.66 12.69 -11.75
N LYS A 62 0.51 12.21 -11.29
CA LYS A 62 -0.54 13.06 -10.72
C LYS A 62 -0.08 13.82 -9.48
N PHE A 63 0.69 13.18 -8.62
CA PHE A 63 1.19 13.78 -7.38
C PHE A 63 2.59 14.34 -7.50
N ASP A 64 3.12 14.44 -8.73
CA ASP A 64 4.39 15.08 -9.06
C ASP A 64 5.58 14.51 -8.29
N ILE A 65 5.62 13.17 -8.11
CA ILE A 65 6.74 12.49 -7.46
C ILE A 65 7.96 12.54 -8.38
N LYS A 66 9.04 13.17 -7.90
CA LYS A 66 10.22 13.48 -8.74
C LYS A 66 11.23 12.34 -8.82
N SER A 67 11.29 11.50 -7.78
CA SER A 67 12.24 10.38 -7.73
C SER A 67 11.75 9.25 -6.85
N ILE A 68 12.11 8.03 -7.24
CA ILE A 68 12.00 6.82 -6.43
C ILE A 68 13.41 6.23 -6.35
N ASP A 69 13.95 6.14 -5.15
CA ASP A 69 15.25 5.51 -4.90
C ASP A 69 15.08 4.11 -4.28
N ASN A 70 13.95 3.88 -3.61
CA ASN A 70 13.67 2.67 -2.86
C ASN A 70 12.23 2.21 -3.10
N VAL A 71 12.01 0.91 -3.18
CA VAL A 71 10.68 0.27 -3.21
C VAL A 71 10.66 -0.85 -2.18
N LEU A 72 9.60 -0.94 -1.40
CA LEU A 72 9.37 -2.00 -0.43
C LEU A 72 8.05 -2.70 -0.75
N TYR A 73 8.07 -4.01 -0.93
CA TYR A 73 6.87 -4.78 -1.20
C TYR A 73 6.29 -5.40 0.07
N SER A 74 4.98 -5.23 0.25
CA SER A 74 4.23 -5.83 1.35
C SER A 74 3.91 -7.29 1.10
N HIS A 75 3.51 -7.64 -0.13
CA HIS A 75 3.17 -8.98 -0.58
C HIS A 75 2.97 -9.03 -2.10
N TRP A 76 2.65 -10.21 -2.63
CA TRP A 76 2.65 -10.51 -4.06
C TRP A 76 1.34 -10.20 -4.81
N HIS A 77 0.24 -9.89 -4.15
CA HIS A 77 -1.05 -9.72 -4.82
C HIS A 77 -0.96 -8.77 -6.03
N PRO A 78 -1.76 -9.03 -7.08
CA PRO A 78 -1.70 -8.25 -8.33
C PRO A 78 -1.85 -6.76 -8.11
N ASP A 79 -2.80 -6.36 -7.28
CA ASP A 79 -3.09 -4.97 -6.91
C ASP A 79 -1.98 -4.27 -6.10
N HIS A 80 -0.91 -5.01 -5.75
CA HIS A 80 0.29 -4.49 -5.08
C HIS A 80 1.56 -4.62 -5.92
N THR A 81 1.55 -5.41 -7.00
CA THR A 81 2.78 -5.77 -7.72
C THR A 81 2.74 -5.57 -9.23
N LEU A 82 1.58 -5.65 -9.90
CA LEU A 82 1.55 -5.68 -11.37
C LEU A 82 1.92 -4.34 -12.04
N GLY A 83 2.02 -3.26 -11.29
CA GLY A 83 2.61 -2.00 -11.76
C GLY A 83 4.14 -1.98 -11.74
N MET A 84 4.83 -3.09 -11.44
CA MET A 84 6.31 -3.15 -11.41
C MET A 84 6.97 -2.72 -12.73
N ARG A 85 6.25 -2.67 -13.82
CA ARG A 85 6.71 -2.07 -15.07
C ARG A 85 7.08 -0.59 -14.92
N VAL A 86 6.69 0.06 -13.84
CA VAL A 86 7.10 1.43 -13.48
C VAL A 86 8.62 1.57 -13.40
N PHE A 87 9.37 0.50 -13.09
CA PHE A 87 10.83 0.51 -13.10
C PHE A 87 11.41 0.84 -14.48
N GLU A 88 10.79 0.33 -15.56
CA GLU A 88 11.17 0.70 -16.92
C GLU A 88 10.88 2.17 -17.17
N GLN A 89 9.71 2.65 -16.79
CA GLN A 89 9.25 4.01 -17.03
C GLN A 89 10.11 5.07 -16.32
N ILE A 90 10.67 4.71 -15.14
CA ILE A 90 11.52 5.61 -14.36
C ILE A 90 12.99 5.58 -14.84
N LYS A 91 13.52 4.40 -15.17
CA LYS A 91 14.97 4.18 -15.28
C LYS A 91 15.46 3.83 -16.68
N ILE A 92 14.61 3.42 -17.61
CA ILE A 92 15.09 2.92 -18.89
C ILE A 92 15.43 4.08 -19.83
N ASN A 93 16.61 4.01 -20.43
CA ASN A 93 17.02 4.87 -21.53
C ASN A 93 17.43 3.98 -22.72
N TRP A 94 16.50 3.81 -23.65
CA TRP A 94 16.72 2.95 -24.83
C TRP A 94 17.88 3.40 -25.73
N CYS A 95 18.17 4.72 -25.80
CA CYS A 95 19.29 5.23 -26.57
C CYS A 95 20.62 4.78 -25.97
N GLU A 96 20.78 4.86 -24.64
CA GLU A 96 21.98 4.38 -23.95
C GLU A 96 22.10 2.86 -24.03
N LEU A 97 21.01 2.15 -23.83
CA LEU A 97 20.99 0.67 -23.91
C LEU A 97 21.39 0.17 -25.31
N SER A 98 20.99 0.86 -26.38
CA SER A 98 21.32 0.47 -27.75
C SER A 98 22.83 0.49 -28.05
N VAL A 99 23.60 1.20 -27.25
CA VAL A 99 25.07 1.27 -27.32
C VAL A 99 25.76 0.57 -26.14
N GLY A 100 25.01 -0.29 -25.42
CA GLY A 100 25.54 -1.12 -24.32
C GLY A 100 25.68 -0.42 -22.97
N ILE A 101 25.16 0.81 -22.83
CA ILE A 101 25.23 1.56 -21.57
C ILE A 101 23.99 1.22 -20.73
N LYS A 102 24.22 0.56 -19.60
CA LYS A 102 23.15 0.22 -18.62
C LYS A 102 22.93 1.38 -17.64
N ASN A 103 21.74 1.39 -17.01
CA ASN A 103 21.44 2.35 -15.95
C ASN A 103 22.49 2.28 -14.82
N LYS A 104 22.93 3.46 -14.32
CA LYS A 104 24.01 3.56 -13.32
C LYS A 104 23.51 3.59 -11.88
N LYS A 105 22.24 3.99 -11.65
CA LYS A 105 21.64 4.13 -10.31
C LYS A 105 20.35 3.31 -10.24
N PRO A 106 20.43 2.00 -9.95
CA PRO A 106 19.23 1.16 -9.80
C PRO A 106 18.37 1.60 -8.62
N ILE A 107 17.08 1.30 -8.69
CA ILE A 107 16.16 1.43 -7.55
C ILE A 107 16.40 0.22 -6.63
N ASN A 108 16.59 0.45 -5.33
CA ASN A 108 16.64 -0.65 -4.36
C ASN A 108 15.23 -1.21 -4.15
N VAL A 109 15.08 -2.51 -4.32
CA VAL A 109 13.83 -3.23 -4.05
C VAL A 109 14.03 -4.08 -2.81
N PHE A 110 13.16 -3.92 -1.83
CA PHE A 110 13.22 -4.61 -0.54
C PHE A 110 11.97 -5.47 -0.33
N GLY A 111 12.12 -6.55 0.41
CA GLY A 111 11.05 -7.41 0.89
C GLY A 111 11.60 -8.54 1.74
N LEU A 112 10.73 -9.20 2.51
CA LEU A 112 11.08 -10.45 3.17
C LEU A 112 11.37 -11.54 2.11
N ASP A 113 12.08 -12.59 2.49
CA ASP A 113 12.48 -13.68 1.60
C ASP A 113 11.31 -14.23 0.78
N TYR A 114 10.24 -14.63 1.43
CA TYR A 114 9.05 -15.20 0.77
C TYR A 114 8.34 -14.19 -0.15
N VAL A 115 8.32 -12.90 0.21
CA VAL A 115 7.74 -11.85 -0.66
C VAL A 115 8.57 -11.70 -1.93
N ILE A 116 9.89 -11.70 -1.81
CA ILE A 116 10.79 -11.63 -2.97
C ILE A 116 10.68 -12.89 -3.85
N GLU A 117 10.54 -14.07 -3.25
CA GLU A 117 10.32 -15.32 -3.98
C GLU A 117 8.99 -15.31 -4.74
N ASP A 118 7.92 -14.84 -4.13
CA ASP A 118 6.61 -14.68 -4.77
C ASP A 118 6.69 -13.71 -5.96
N ILE A 119 7.34 -12.55 -5.79
CA ILE A 119 7.54 -11.58 -6.87
C ILE A 119 8.38 -12.17 -8.01
N ARG A 120 9.41 -12.96 -7.71
CA ARG A 120 10.19 -13.70 -8.71
C ARG A 120 9.36 -14.76 -9.44
N SER A 121 8.27 -15.23 -8.87
CA SER A 121 7.35 -16.16 -9.50
C SER A 121 6.47 -15.52 -10.57
N ILE A 122 6.41 -14.19 -10.63
CA ILE A 122 5.76 -13.43 -11.71
C ILE A 122 6.68 -13.44 -12.94
N LYS A 123 6.41 -14.35 -13.88
CA LYS A 123 7.31 -14.65 -14.98
C LYS A 123 6.60 -14.94 -16.30
N ASN A 124 7.36 -14.86 -17.37
CA ASN A 124 6.99 -15.39 -18.68
C ASN A 124 7.93 -16.54 -19.09
N LYS A 125 7.88 -16.97 -20.37
CA LYS A 125 8.75 -18.04 -20.90
C LYS A 125 10.25 -17.71 -20.88
N PHE A 126 10.64 -16.46 -20.69
CA PHE A 126 12.03 -16.02 -20.63
C PHE A 126 12.54 -15.84 -19.19
N GLY A 127 11.68 -16.02 -18.20
CA GLY A 127 12.01 -15.93 -16.78
C GLY A 127 11.24 -14.83 -16.02
N PRO A 128 11.62 -14.60 -14.75
CA PRO A 128 11.02 -13.56 -13.91
C PRO A 128 11.25 -12.14 -14.45
N TYR A 129 10.23 -11.28 -14.40
CA TYR A 129 10.37 -9.89 -14.85
C TYR A 129 11.37 -9.11 -14.01
N VAL A 130 11.36 -9.29 -12.69
CA VAL A 130 12.28 -8.59 -11.78
C VAL A 130 13.74 -8.96 -12.03
N GLU A 131 14.03 -10.23 -12.40
CA GLU A 131 15.39 -10.63 -12.77
C GLU A 131 15.85 -9.99 -14.08
N ASN A 132 14.96 -9.82 -15.04
CA ASN A 132 15.27 -9.10 -16.26
C ASN A 132 15.61 -7.63 -15.97
N TYR A 133 14.84 -6.99 -15.09
CA TYR A 133 15.11 -5.61 -14.67
C TYR A 133 16.46 -5.47 -13.94
N GLU A 134 16.80 -6.42 -13.08
CA GLU A 134 18.04 -6.42 -12.33
C GLU A 134 19.26 -6.75 -13.23
N LYS A 135 19.25 -7.96 -13.83
CA LYS A 135 20.43 -8.52 -14.50
C LYS A 135 20.70 -7.91 -15.88
N ASN A 136 19.64 -7.70 -16.68
CA ASN A 136 19.81 -7.27 -18.06
C ASN A 136 19.91 -5.75 -18.21
N TYR A 137 19.11 -4.99 -17.45
CA TYR A 137 19.01 -3.54 -17.60
C TYR A 137 19.58 -2.72 -16.42
N ASN A 138 19.83 -3.38 -15.27
CA ASN A 138 20.26 -2.72 -14.04
C ASN A 138 19.29 -1.61 -13.59
N LEU A 139 17.97 -1.82 -13.76
CA LEU A 139 16.96 -0.85 -13.33
C LEU A 139 16.70 -0.92 -11.84
N ILE A 140 16.83 -2.12 -11.27
CA ILE A 140 16.61 -2.40 -9.86
C ILE A 140 17.77 -3.20 -9.27
N LYS A 141 17.86 -3.18 -7.94
CA LYS A 141 18.70 -4.07 -7.16
C LYS A 141 17.83 -4.70 -6.07
N ILE A 142 17.69 -6.03 -6.09
CA ILE A 142 16.88 -6.77 -5.12
C ILE A 142 17.69 -6.98 -3.85
N ASN A 143 17.09 -6.64 -2.71
CA ASN A 143 17.66 -6.80 -1.38
C ASN A 143 16.65 -7.55 -0.51
N VAL A 144 16.96 -8.80 -0.17
CA VAL A 144 16.19 -9.58 0.80
C VAL A 144 16.49 -9.03 2.19
N VAL A 145 15.45 -8.79 2.97
CA VAL A 145 15.54 -8.27 4.34
C VAL A 145 14.99 -9.32 5.30
N ASP A 146 15.72 -9.60 6.36
CA ASP A 146 15.25 -10.57 7.36
C ASP A 146 14.16 -9.98 8.27
N ARG A 147 14.41 -8.81 8.85
CA ARG A 147 13.47 -8.12 9.74
C ARG A 147 13.62 -6.60 9.72
N GLU A 148 14.82 -6.08 9.63
CA GLU A 148 15.10 -4.65 9.81
C GLU A 148 15.97 -4.10 8.69
N LEU A 149 15.69 -2.87 8.29
CA LEU A 149 16.58 -2.09 7.45
C LEU A 149 16.58 -0.64 7.91
N ASN A 150 17.67 0.07 7.61
CA ASN A 150 17.76 1.50 7.86
C ASN A 150 17.97 2.22 6.52
N ILE A 151 17.19 3.25 6.28
CA ILE A 151 17.38 4.16 5.15
C ILE A 151 17.49 5.56 5.73
N ASN A 152 18.67 6.17 5.61
CA ASN A 152 19.04 7.39 6.30
C ASN A 152 18.86 7.22 7.83
N ASP A 153 18.08 8.09 8.46
CA ASP A 153 17.77 8.09 9.89
C ASP A 153 16.41 7.46 10.24
N ILE A 154 15.78 6.77 9.28
CA ILE A 154 14.55 6.02 9.49
C ILE A 154 14.87 4.53 9.60
N LYS A 155 14.54 3.95 10.76
CA LYS A 155 14.53 2.51 10.97
C LYS A 155 13.20 1.95 10.49
N ILE A 156 13.26 0.87 9.69
CA ILE A 156 12.08 0.16 9.18
C ILE A 156 12.16 -1.27 9.71
N THR A 157 11.19 -1.65 10.51
CA THR A 157 11.03 -3.04 10.96
C THR A 157 9.91 -3.69 10.17
N ILE A 158 10.18 -4.83 9.55
CA ILE A 158 9.24 -5.61 8.74
C ILE A 158 8.79 -6.81 9.55
N ILE A 159 7.51 -6.90 9.84
CA ILE A 159 6.92 -7.94 10.68
C ILE A 159 6.06 -8.85 9.78
N PRO A 160 6.44 -10.14 9.66
CA PRO A 160 5.66 -11.09 8.87
C PRO A 160 4.31 -11.34 9.55
N VAL A 161 3.24 -11.41 8.76
CA VAL A 161 1.96 -11.93 9.24
C VAL A 161 2.03 -13.46 9.31
N SER A 162 1.34 -14.07 10.26
CA SER A 162 1.43 -15.51 10.55
C SER A 162 1.15 -16.42 9.34
N ASN A 163 0.37 -15.95 8.38
CA ASN A 163 0.08 -16.67 7.13
C ASN A 163 1.23 -16.63 6.11
N LYS A 164 2.30 -15.85 6.35
CA LYS A 164 3.40 -15.60 5.43
C LYS A 164 2.98 -15.13 4.03
N ILE A 165 1.87 -14.40 3.94
CA ILE A 165 1.41 -13.77 2.71
C ILE A 165 1.84 -12.31 2.69
N SER A 166 1.61 -11.59 3.81
CA SER A 166 1.81 -10.15 3.89
C SER A 166 2.72 -9.75 5.05
N SER A 167 3.06 -8.48 5.10
CA SER A 167 3.93 -7.90 6.11
C SER A 167 3.34 -6.60 6.66
N VAL A 168 3.63 -6.33 7.93
CA VAL A 168 3.38 -5.05 8.60
C VAL A 168 4.69 -4.31 8.73
N PHE A 169 4.71 -3.03 8.46
CA PHE A 169 5.89 -2.18 8.54
C PHE A 169 5.80 -1.22 9.72
N VAL A 170 6.88 -1.10 10.48
CA VAL A 170 7.02 -0.08 11.52
C VAL A 170 8.15 0.85 11.16
N PHE A 171 7.83 2.12 11.01
CA PHE A 171 8.77 3.21 10.73
C PHE A 171 9.06 3.95 12.02
N GLU A 172 10.33 4.04 12.40
CA GLU A 172 10.78 4.75 13.58
C GLU A 172 11.82 5.80 13.21
N GLN A 173 11.63 7.03 13.72
CA GLN A 173 12.57 8.13 13.59
C GLN A 173 12.50 8.97 14.87
N LYS A 174 13.58 8.98 15.65
CA LYS A 174 13.64 9.62 16.99
C LYS A 174 12.54 9.04 17.92
N ASP A 175 11.61 9.90 18.37
CA ASP A 175 10.46 9.55 19.21
C ASP A 175 9.17 9.27 18.43
N LYS A 176 9.24 9.25 17.12
CA LYS A 176 8.09 9.04 16.22
C LYS A 176 8.02 7.62 15.72
N LYS A 177 6.81 7.06 15.74
CA LYS A 177 6.52 5.70 15.29
C LYS A 177 5.26 5.67 14.45
N VAL A 178 5.35 5.09 13.26
CA VAL A 178 4.23 4.87 12.33
C VAL A 178 4.16 3.40 11.96
N ILE A 179 2.97 2.81 12.04
CA ILE A 179 2.70 1.45 11.61
C ILE A 179 1.94 1.51 10.29
N TYR A 180 2.38 0.74 9.29
CA TYR A 180 1.68 0.56 8.02
C TYR A 180 1.37 -0.91 7.77
N ALA A 181 0.10 -1.22 7.70
CA ALA A 181 -0.46 -2.57 7.57
C ALA A 181 -1.47 -2.59 6.40
N PRO A 182 -1.01 -2.63 5.13
CA PRO A 182 -1.86 -2.31 3.97
C PRO A 182 -2.91 -3.35 3.65
N CYS A 183 -2.58 -4.64 3.70
CA CYS A 183 -3.44 -5.69 3.17
C CYS A 183 -3.08 -7.06 3.78
N ASN A 184 -4.08 -7.97 3.92
CA ASN A 184 -3.91 -9.34 4.42
C ASN A 184 -3.20 -9.45 5.79
N VAL A 185 -3.50 -8.53 6.69
CA VAL A 185 -2.83 -8.40 7.99
C VAL A 185 -3.66 -8.95 9.16
N LYS A 186 -4.70 -9.72 8.87
CA LYS A 186 -5.49 -10.44 9.89
C LYS A 186 -5.14 -11.94 9.88
N PRO A 187 -4.85 -12.55 11.06
CA PRO A 187 -4.78 -11.92 12.37
C PRO A 187 -3.62 -10.93 12.48
N PHE A 188 -3.84 -9.81 13.17
CA PHE A 188 -2.80 -8.80 13.39
C PHE A 188 -1.68 -9.42 14.23
N PRO A 189 -0.40 -9.23 13.84
CA PRO A 189 0.70 -9.74 14.66
C PRO A 189 0.67 -9.13 16.06
N ASP A 190 1.07 -9.91 17.07
CA ASP A 190 1.17 -9.42 18.43
C ASP A 190 2.64 -9.07 18.75
N GLU A 191 2.95 -7.79 18.75
CA GLU A 191 4.31 -7.28 18.94
C GLU A 191 4.31 -6.05 19.85
N ASP A 192 5.14 -6.05 20.88
CA ASP A 192 5.33 -4.90 21.77
C ASP A 192 5.75 -3.63 21.03
N LEU A 193 6.38 -3.80 19.86
CA LEU A 193 6.82 -2.70 19.00
C LEU A 193 5.66 -1.81 18.54
N PHE A 194 4.44 -2.30 18.53
CA PHE A 194 3.26 -1.51 18.13
C PHE A 194 2.79 -0.54 19.21
N ASN A 195 3.19 -0.75 20.46
CA ASN A 195 2.75 0.08 21.58
C ASN A 195 3.14 1.55 21.42
N ASN A 196 2.19 2.44 21.71
CA ASN A 196 2.35 3.89 21.71
C ASN A 196 2.73 4.48 20.34
N ALA A 197 2.26 3.86 19.25
CA ALA A 197 2.49 4.42 17.92
C ALA A 197 1.72 5.74 17.74
N ASN A 198 2.36 6.71 17.06
CA ASN A 198 1.72 7.97 16.72
C ASN A 198 0.61 7.75 15.69
N LEU A 199 0.82 6.80 14.77
CA LEU A 199 -0.12 6.53 13.68
C LEU A 199 -0.11 5.04 13.31
N LEU A 200 -1.30 4.49 13.07
CA LEU A 200 -1.52 3.23 12.38
C LEU A 200 -2.26 3.53 11.08
N ILE A 201 -1.65 3.18 9.95
CA ILE A 201 -2.32 3.17 8.64
C ILE A 201 -2.64 1.71 8.35
N ILE A 202 -3.93 1.35 8.27
CA ILE A 202 -4.37 -0.05 8.13
C ILE A 202 -5.38 -0.20 7.00
N GLY A 203 -5.21 -1.25 6.21
CA GLY A 203 -6.11 -1.62 5.13
C GLY A 203 -6.99 -2.81 5.47
N ASN A 204 -7.66 -3.32 4.44
CA ASN A 204 -8.45 -4.55 4.49
C ASN A 204 -9.54 -4.54 5.58
N THR A 205 -10.33 -3.46 5.60
CA THR A 205 -11.36 -3.25 6.61
C THR A 205 -12.75 -3.27 5.99
N ILE A 206 -13.65 -4.08 6.53
CA ILE A 206 -15.10 -4.03 6.26
C ILE A 206 -15.63 -2.72 6.84
N THR A 207 -15.75 -1.72 5.99
CA THR A 207 -16.18 -0.39 6.41
C THR A 207 -17.69 -0.24 6.45
N SER A 208 -18.43 -1.18 5.85
CA SER A 208 -19.90 -1.24 5.91
C SER A 208 -20.35 -2.70 5.93
N GLU A 209 -21.24 -3.03 6.86
CA GLU A 209 -21.88 -4.36 6.92
C GLU A 209 -22.99 -4.53 5.87
N VAL A 210 -23.50 -3.42 5.35
CA VAL A 210 -24.36 -3.40 4.16
C VAL A 210 -23.51 -2.88 3.01
N ALA A 211 -23.06 -3.81 2.19
CA ALA A 211 -22.24 -3.53 1.01
C ALA A 211 -23.12 -3.07 -0.17
N LYS A 212 -22.47 -2.82 -1.29
CA LYS A 212 -23.11 -2.48 -2.54
C LYS A 212 -24.23 -3.47 -2.90
N ASP A 213 -25.25 -2.97 -3.61
CA ASP A 213 -26.43 -3.75 -4.02
C ASP A 213 -27.20 -4.40 -2.84
N ASN A 214 -27.11 -3.79 -1.66
CA ASN A 214 -27.70 -4.25 -0.40
C ASN A 214 -27.23 -5.66 0.05
N PHE A 215 -26.02 -6.06 -0.36
CA PHE A 215 -25.42 -7.29 0.12
C PHE A 215 -25.07 -7.16 1.61
N ILE A 216 -25.59 -8.06 2.43
CA ILE A 216 -25.37 -8.06 3.88
C ILE A 216 -24.18 -8.94 4.22
N ILE A 217 -23.19 -8.39 4.88
CA ILE A 217 -22.03 -9.11 5.43
C ILE A 217 -22.36 -9.50 6.86
N ASP A 218 -23.03 -10.63 7.03
CA ASP A 218 -23.42 -11.15 8.35
C ASP A 218 -22.23 -11.64 9.18
N ASN A 219 -22.49 -12.06 10.42
CA ASN A 219 -21.45 -12.50 11.34
C ASN A 219 -20.76 -13.82 10.93
N TYR A 220 -21.33 -14.58 10.03
CA TYR A 220 -20.79 -15.86 9.53
C TYR A 220 -20.07 -15.71 8.18
N ASN A 221 -20.05 -14.50 7.62
CA ASN A 221 -19.41 -14.26 6.33
C ASN A 221 -17.90 -14.53 6.40
N GLU A 222 -17.40 -15.34 5.48
CA GLU A 222 -15.97 -15.73 5.42
C GLU A 222 -15.01 -14.55 5.34
N MET A 223 -15.42 -13.42 4.75
CA MET A 223 -14.60 -12.21 4.68
C MET A 223 -14.15 -11.73 6.06
N ARG A 224 -14.96 -11.93 7.11
CA ARG A 224 -14.61 -11.53 8.49
C ARG A 224 -13.44 -12.31 9.07
N LYS A 225 -13.04 -13.42 8.47
CA LYS A 225 -11.83 -14.16 8.86
C LYS A 225 -10.56 -13.48 8.38
N HIS A 226 -10.66 -12.71 7.30
CA HIS A 226 -9.53 -12.10 6.61
C HIS A 226 -9.51 -10.57 6.68
N LEU A 227 -10.68 -9.95 6.87
CA LEU A 227 -10.84 -8.51 6.95
C LEU A 227 -11.24 -8.09 8.37
N PHE A 228 -10.73 -6.96 8.80
CA PHE A 228 -11.15 -6.34 10.06
C PHE A 228 -12.53 -5.70 9.91
N VAL A 229 -13.34 -5.74 10.96
CA VAL A 229 -14.49 -4.85 11.08
C VAL A 229 -14.12 -3.61 11.91
N MET A 230 -14.90 -2.54 11.78
CA MET A 230 -14.59 -1.26 12.43
C MET A 230 -14.35 -1.37 13.94
N ASN A 231 -15.11 -2.24 14.64
CA ASN A 231 -14.94 -2.46 16.08
C ASN A 231 -13.59 -3.10 16.41
N GLU A 232 -13.10 -4.02 15.59
CA GLU A 232 -11.77 -4.63 15.77
C GLU A 232 -10.66 -3.60 15.58
N ILE A 233 -10.83 -2.63 14.66
CA ILE A 233 -9.88 -1.51 14.50
C ILE A 233 -9.87 -0.63 15.74
N VAL A 234 -11.04 -0.35 16.33
CA VAL A 234 -11.12 0.40 17.60
C VAL A 234 -10.41 -0.34 18.72
N GLU A 235 -10.56 -1.67 18.82
CA GLU A 235 -9.87 -2.48 19.83
C GLU A 235 -8.36 -2.53 19.59
N LEU A 236 -7.88 -2.68 18.36
CA LEU A 236 -6.44 -2.59 18.04
C LEU A 236 -5.85 -1.22 18.45
N LYS A 237 -6.57 -0.12 18.14
CA LYS A 237 -6.16 1.23 18.57
C LYS A 237 -5.99 1.31 20.07
N LYS A 238 -6.90 0.73 20.85
CA LYS A 238 -6.84 0.73 22.32
C LYS A 238 -5.74 -0.20 22.84
N GLN A 239 -5.67 -1.44 22.31
CA GLN A 239 -4.72 -2.46 22.72
C GLN A 239 -3.29 -1.94 22.68
N TYR A 240 -2.92 -1.28 21.59
CA TYR A 240 -1.55 -0.76 21.39
C TYR A 240 -1.41 0.73 21.74
N ASN A 241 -2.42 1.34 22.35
CA ASN A 241 -2.41 2.77 22.68
C ASN A 241 -1.98 3.65 21.50
N VAL A 242 -2.53 3.39 20.31
CA VAL A 242 -2.25 4.15 19.09
C VAL A 242 -2.97 5.50 19.14
N ASN A 243 -2.26 6.59 18.85
CA ASN A 243 -2.84 7.92 18.92
C ASN A 243 -3.88 8.15 17.80
N LYS A 244 -3.54 7.84 16.54
CA LYS A 244 -4.41 8.04 15.38
C LYS A 244 -4.41 6.80 14.48
N VAL A 245 -5.56 6.51 13.86
CA VAL A 245 -5.70 5.47 12.83
C VAL A 245 -6.17 6.10 11.52
N ILE A 246 -5.58 5.67 10.41
CA ILE A 246 -6.05 5.99 9.06
C ILE A 246 -6.35 4.67 8.35
N ILE A 247 -7.59 4.50 7.91
CA ILE A 247 -8.02 3.31 7.17
C ILE A 247 -7.79 3.57 5.68
N THR A 248 -7.05 2.69 5.04
CA THR A 248 -6.75 2.67 3.60
C THR A 248 -7.28 1.40 2.94
N HIS A 249 -6.90 1.12 1.70
CA HIS A 249 -7.33 -0.07 0.94
C HIS A 249 -8.86 -0.18 0.89
N LEU A 250 -9.50 0.90 0.42
CA LEU A 250 -10.94 1.08 0.45
C LEU A 250 -11.57 0.59 -0.84
N ASP A 251 -12.28 -0.53 -0.76
CA ASP A 251 -12.93 -1.17 -1.89
C ASP A 251 -14.24 -0.49 -2.30
N GLU A 252 -14.54 -0.54 -3.59
CA GLU A 252 -15.79 -0.05 -4.16
C GLU A 252 -17.00 -0.85 -3.66
N ASP A 253 -16.78 -2.09 -3.29
CA ASP A 253 -17.81 -3.02 -2.82
C ASP A 253 -18.53 -2.53 -1.54
N TRP A 254 -17.90 -1.66 -0.77
CA TRP A 254 -18.57 -1.03 0.39
C TRP A 254 -19.66 -0.03 0.02
N GLY A 255 -19.74 0.39 -1.25
CA GLY A 255 -20.73 1.35 -1.73
C GLY A 255 -20.61 2.75 -1.15
N LEU A 256 -19.48 3.09 -0.55
CA LEU A 256 -19.21 4.36 0.13
C LEU A 256 -18.29 5.25 -0.70
N SER A 257 -18.72 6.51 -0.93
CA SER A 257 -17.92 7.55 -1.56
C SER A 257 -17.09 8.34 -0.53
N TYR A 258 -16.30 9.30 -0.99
CA TYR A 258 -15.51 10.16 -0.11
C TYR A 258 -16.35 10.87 0.96
N ASP A 259 -17.49 11.46 0.58
CA ASP A 259 -18.36 12.16 1.53
C ASP A 259 -18.99 11.21 2.57
N ASP A 260 -19.27 9.95 2.19
CA ASP A 260 -19.78 8.94 3.10
C ASP A 260 -18.72 8.58 4.13
N TYR A 261 -17.45 8.45 3.72
CA TYR A 261 -16.33 8.22 4.63
C TYR A 261 -16.09 9.38 5.57
N LEU A 262 -16.21 10.63 5.11
CA LEU A 262 -16.14 11.81 5.99
C LEU A 262 -17.22 11.82 7.07
N LYS A 263 -18.45 11.43 6.70
CA LYS A 263 -19.55 11.29 7.68
C LYS A 263 -19.29 10.16 8.65
N LYS A 264 -18.81 9.03 8.15
CA LYS A 264 -18.52 7.84 8.96
C LYS A 264 -17.40 8.09 9.98
N ALA A 265 -16.36 8.81 9.61
CA ALA A 265 -15.25 9.16 10.48
C ALA A 265 -15.70 9.90 11.76
N LYS A 266 -16.76 10.71 11.68
CA LYS A 266 -17.30 11.44 12.83
C LYS A 266 -17.81 10.55 13.99
N ASN A 267 -18.04 9.27 13.72
CA ASN A 267 -18.49 8.31 14.73
C ASN A 267 -17.34 7.67 15.51
N TYR A 268 -16.09 8.00 15.19
CA TYR A 268 -14.92 7.36 15.79
C TYR A 268 -13.92 8.42 16.26
N ASP A 269 -13.34 8.19 17.44
CA ASP A 269 -12.31 9.07 17.97
C ASP A 269 -10.95 8.78 17.32
N ASN A 270 -10.38 9.80 16.66
CA ASN A 270 -9.08 9.74 15.98
C ASN A 270 -8.95 8.57 14.98
N ILE A 271 -10.03 8.24 14.28
CA ILE A 271 -10.02 7.31 13.13
C ILE A 271 -10.51 8.04 11.88
N GLU A 272 -9.71 8.07 10.85
CA GLU A 272 -9.99 8.70 9.56
C GLU A 272 -9.89 7.68 8.42
N PHE A 273 -10.37 8.07 7.24
CA PHE A 273 -10.26 7.28 6.02
C PHE A 273 -9.33 7.99 5.03
N ALA A 274 -8.40 7.23 4.47
CA ALA A 274 -7.46 7.74 3.49
C ALA A 274 -8.18 8.20 2.20
N TYR A 275 -7.51 9.08 1.49
CA TYR A 275 -7.83 9.46 0.10
C TYR A 275 -6.53 9.73 -0.65
N ASP A 276 -6.59 9.64 -1.97
CA ASP A 276 -5.41 9.84 -2.80
C ASP A 276 -4.88 11.27 -2.70
N GLY A 277 -3.59 11.42 -2.46
CA GLY A 277 -2.93 12.69 -2.24
C GLY A 277 -2.92 13.17 -0.78
N LEU A 278 -3.44 12.38 0.17
CA LEU A 278 -3.37 12.72 1.60
C LEU A 278 -1.91 12.81 2.05
N ASN A 279 -1.51 13.99 2.52
CA ASN A 279 -0.21 14.21 3.16
C ASN A 279 -0.34 14.00 4.67
N ILE A 280 0.61 13.27 5.24
CA ILE A 280 0.68 12.95 6.66
C ILE A 280 2.07 13.32 7.17
N GLU A 281 2.13 14.15 8.19
CA GLU A 281 3.39 14.54 8.86
C GLU A 281 3.34 14.13 10.33
N ILE A 282 4.36 13.38 10.80
CA ILE A 282 4.49 12.85 12.15
C ILE A 282 5.81 13.32 12.76
#